data_10a948201385fa3c209d627c65f2e97d
#
_entry.id   10a948201385fa3c209d627c65f2e97d
#
_cell.length_a   1.000
_cell.length_b   1.000
_cell.length_c   1.000
_cell.angle_alpha   90.00
_cell.angle_beta   90.00
_cell.angle_gamma   90.00
#
_symmetry.space_group_name_H-M   'P 1'
#
loop_
_entity.id
_entity.type
_entity.pdbx_description
1 polymer ?
#
loop_
_entity_poly.entity_id
_entity_poly.type
_entity_poly.pdbx_seq_one_letter_code
_entity_poly.pdbx_strand_id
1 'polypeptide(L)'
;MKKTRKMVAALLSTVVAIGGLTGCGGGGSSSTIQTNDKGEITELVQAVQPESGEYDPAGAAAYEYFSVQTECYEGFVSYDEDGQVQPAAADHWDVNDEATEYTFYIRDDEKWSDGSDVTSADFENTMKRALNPDNGSWYVDFLFIIKNAQKCFNGECDFSDVGIECI
;
A
#
# COMPACT_ATOMS: atom_id res chain seq x y z
N MET A 1 -22.31 67.81 -20.93
CA MET A 1 -22.70 66.97 -19.78
C MET A 1 -22.89 65.57 -20.29
N LYS A 2 -21.91 64.68 -20.07
CA LYS A 2 -21.92 63.24 -20.53
C LYS A 2 -22.44 62.42 -19.36
N LYS A 3 -23.56 61.73 -19.50
CA LYS A 3 -24.09 60.74 -18.56
C LYS A 3 -23.39 59.42 -18.76
N THR A 4 -22.61 59.01 -17.78
CA THR A 4 -21.98 57.71 -17.71
C THR A 4 -23.00 56.68 -17.23
N ARG A 5 -23.38 55.72 -18.09
CA ARG A 5 -24.17 54.56 -17.69
C ARG A 5 -23.27 53.52 -17.11
N LYS A 6 -23.45 53.21 -15.81
CA LYS A 6 -22.85 52.05 -15.18
C LYS A 6 -23.59 50.79 -15.60
N MET A 7 -22.94 49.89 -16.35
CA MET A 7 -23.43 48.56 -16.59
C MET A 7 -23.07 47.69 -15.37
N VAL A 8 -24.08 47.19 -14.69
CA VAL A 8 -23.97 46.18 -13.68
C VAL A 8 -23.97 44.81 -14.42
N ALA A 9 -22.80 44.14 -14.45
CA ALA A 9 -22.73 42.79 -14.97
C ALA A 9 -23.17 41.85 -13.83
N ALA A 10 -24.34 41.23 -14.02
CA ALA A 10 -24.82 40.16 -13.18
C ALA A 10 -24.10 38.87 -13.65
N LEU A 11 -23.19 38.36 -12.80
CA LEU A 11 -22.60 37.03 -12.93
C LEU A 11 -23.68 36.00 -12.59
N LEU A 12 -24.25 35.38 -13.61
CA LEU A 12 -24.99 34.13 -13.47
C LEU A 12 -23.98 33.00 -13.23
N SER A 13 -23.90 32.53 -12.00
CA SER A 13 -23.24 31.28 -11.67
C SER A 13 -24.12 30.12 -12.13
N THR A 14 -23.78 29.54 -13.27
CA THR A 14 -24.36 28.29 -13.75
C THR A 14 -23.80 27.14 -12.92
N VAL A 15 -24.61 26.64 -12.00
CA VAL A 15 -24.37 25.34 -11.36
C VAL A 15 -24.59 24.26 -12.45
N VAL A 16 -23.50 23.70 -12.96
CA VAL A 16 -23.56 22.52 -13.82
C VAL A 16 -23.77 21.32 -12.89
N ALA A 17 -25.01 20.91 -12.73
CA ALA A 17 -25.32 19.59 -12.19
C ALA A 17 -24.89 18.56 -13.21
N ILE A 18 -23.78 17.88 -12.94
CA ILE A 18 -23.34 16.72 -13.72
C ILE A 18 -24.28 15.57 -13.34
N GLY A 19 -25.34 15.44 -14.10
CA GLY A 19 -26.24 14.30 -14.05
C GLY A 19 -25.50 13.06 -14.51
N GLY A 20 -25.53 12.01 -13.68
CA GLY A 20 -24.91 10.73 -13.96
C GLY A 20 -25.38 10.13 -15.26
N LEU A 21 -24.45 9.89 -16.18
CA LEU A 21 -24.60 8.95 -17.27
C LEU A 21 -24.32 7.55 -16.71
N THR A 22 -25.38 6.82 -16.40
CA THR A 22 -25.29 5.39 -16.18
C THR A 22 -25.01 4.69 -17.49
N GLY A 23 -23.72 4.52 -17.80
CA GLY A 23 -23.26 3.66 -18.88
C GLY A 23 -23.09 2.24 -18.37
N CYS A 24 -23.97 1.34 -18.78
CA CYS A 24 -23.73 -0.11 -18.67
C CYS A 24 -22.59 -0.49 -19.63
N GLY A 25 -21.49 -1.06 -19.10
CA GLY A 25 -20.50 -1.73 -19.94
C GLY A 25 -19.09 -1.73 -19.34
N GLY A 26 -18.65 -2.86 -18.84
CA GLY A 26 -17.23 -3.16 -18.59
C GLY A 26 -16.83 -2.97 -17.12
N GLY A 27 -16.42 -4.08 -16.47
CA GLY A 27 -15.97 -4.11 -15.07
C GLY A 27 -14.75 -3.20 -14.84
N GLY A 28 -15.03 -2.01 -14.37
CA GLY A 28 -14.05 -1.10 -13.81
C GLY A 28 -14.32 -0.93 -12.34
N SER A 29 -13.30 -1.06 -11.49
CA SER A 29 -13.39 -0.72 -10.08
C SER A 29 -13.90 0.71 -9.94
N SER A 30 -15.04 0.89 -9.31
CA SER A 30 -15.58 2.22 -9.00
C SER A 30 -15.14 2.56 -7.58
N SER A 31 -14.27 3.55 -7.46
CA SER A 31 -13.91 4.11 -6.15
C SER A 31 -14.57 5.47 -5.96
N THR A 32 -15.06 5.73 -4.76
CA THR A 32 -15.56 7.05 -4.35
C THR A 32 -14.75 7.53 -3.16
N ILE A 33 -14.16 8.71 -3.28
CA ILE A 33 -13.42 9.36 -2.20
C ILE A 33 -14.26 10.53 -1.68
N GLN A 34 -14.47 10.58 -0.36
CA GLN A 34 -15.05 11.74 0.31
C GLN A 34 -13.98 12.45 1.13
N THR A 35 -14.00 13.77 1.10
CA THR A 35 -13.07 14.61 1.86
C THR A 35 -13.84 15.59 2.73
N ASN A 36 -13.25 15.98 3.86
CA ASN A 36 -13.76 17.07 4.70
C ASN A 36 -13.34 18.44 4.12
N ASP A 37 -13.76 19.52 4.80
CA ASP A 37 -13.45 20.90 4.41
C ASP A 37 -11.94 21.25 4.40
N LYS A 38 -11.11 20.39 4.98
CA LYS A 38 -9.64 20.52 5.00
C LYS A 38 -8.96 19.70 3.89
N GLY A 39 -9.72 18.95 3.09
CA GLY A 39 -9.21 18.06 2.06
C GLY A 39 -8.73 16.69 2.59
N GLU A 40 -8.96 16.40 3.87
CA GLU A 40 -8.64 15.08 4.45
C GLU A 40 -9.67 14.05 4.00
N ILE A 41 -9.21 12.87 3.59
CA ILE A 41 -10.10 11.76 3.19
C ILE A 41 -10.85 11.27 4.43
N THR A 42 -12.17 11.29 4.37
CA THR A 42 -13.05 10.82 5.45
C THR A 42 -13.71 9.49 5.13
N GLU A 43 -13.83 9.16 3.86
CA GLU A 43 -14.42 7.91 3.41
C GLU A 43 -13.82 7.52 2.05
N LEU A 44 -13.36 6.29 1.94
CA LEU A 44 -12.96 5.64 0.70
C LEU A 44 -13.89 4.44 0.47
N VAL A 45 -14.68 4.49 -0.60
CA VAL A 45 -15.51 3.36 -1.03
C VAL A 45 -14.93 2.77 -2.29
N GLN A 46 -14.48 1.53 -2.20
CA GLN A 46 -13.93 0.77 -3.31
C GLN A 46 -14.80 -0.46 -3.60
N ALA A 47 -15.21 -0.62 -4.84
CA ALA A 47 -15.88 -1.83 -5.28
C ALA A 47 -14.85 -2.90 -5.62
N VAL A 48 -14.85 -3.99 -4.89
CA VAL A 48 -14.06 -5.19 -5.17
C VAL A 48 -14.97 -6.33 -5.61
N GLN A 49 -14.47 -7.23 -6.43
CA GLN A 49 -15.25 -8.43 -6.76
C GLN A 49 -15.39 -9.31 -5.53
N PRO A 50 -16.58 -9.88 -5.26
CA PRO A 50 -16.77 -10.78 -4.14
C PRO A 50 -16.05 -12.10 -4.43
N GLU A 51 -14.93 -12.32 -3.78
CA GLU A 51 -14.23 -13.59 -3.80
C GLU A 51 -14.27 -14.24 -2.41
N SER A 52 -14.33 -15.55 -2.39
CA SER A 52 -14.21 -16.34 -1.17
C SER A 52 -12.74 -16.56 -0.84
N GLY A 53 -12.06 -15.55 -0.35
CA GLY A 53 -10.64 -15.62 -0.08
C GLY A 53 -10.24 -14.97 1.23
N GLU A 54 -8.99 -15.11 1.55
CA GLU A 54 -8.38 -14.61 2.76
C GLU A 54 -7.70 -13.27 2.48
N TYR A 55 -7.94 -12.28 3.35
CA TYR A 55 -7.28 -10.97 3.26
C TYR A 55 -5.88 -10.94 3.90
N ASP A 56 -5.40 -12.09 4.36
CA ASP A 56 -4.07 -12.24 4.90
C ASP A 56 -3.03 -11.99 3.80
N PRO A 57 -2.08 -11.03 3.97
CA PRO A 57 -1.06 -10.74 2.97
C PRO A 57 -0.19 -11.92 2.59
N ALA A 58 0.03 -12.87 3.51
CA ALA A 58 0.82 -14.05 3.24
C ALA A 58 0.08 -15.10 2.38
N GLY A 59 -1.26 -15.13 2.43
CA GLY A 59 -2.09 -16.11 1.74
C GLY A 59 -2.84 -15.58 0.52
N ALA A 60 -2.91 -14.27 0.34
CA ALA A 60 -3.69 -13.66 -0.73
C ALA A 60 -3.01 -13.80 -2.10
N ALA A 61 -3.75 -14.31 -3.07
CA ALA A 61 -3.26 -14.54 -4.43
C ALA A 61 -4.07 -13.82 -5.51
N ALA A 62 -5.25 -13.29 -5.18
CA ALA A 62 -6.11 -12.63 -6.14
C ALA A 62 -5.85 -11.12 -6.17
N TYR A 63 -5.96 -10.53 -7.36
CA TYR A 63 -5.73 -9.10 -7.59
C TYR A 63 -6.62 -8.21 -6.71
N GLU A 64 -7.84 -8.65 -6.44
CA GLU A 64 -8.82 -7.95 -5.61
C GLU A 64 -8.35 -7.76 -4.17
N TYR A 65 -7.59 -8.72 -3.64
CA TYR A 65 -7.02 -8.63 -2.28
C TYR A 65 -5.88 -7.63 -2.21
N PHE A 66 -5.06 -7.54 -3.26
CA PHE A 66 -3.96 -6.57 -3.31
C PHE A 66 -4.47 -5.13 -3.19
N SER A 67 -5.59 -4.80 -3.82
CA SER A 67 -6.14 -3.45 -3.73
C SER A 67 -6.58 -3.09 -2.30
N VAL A 68 -7.11 -4.05 -1.54
CA VAL A 68 -7.44 -3.84 -0.13
C VAL A 68 -6.18 -3.81 0.74
N GLN A 69 -5.22 -4.68 0.45
CA GLN A 69 -3.98 -4.76 1.22
C GLN A 69 -3.14 -3.49 1.09
N THR A 70 -3.04 -2.91 -0.10
CA THR A 70 -2.31 -1.65 -0.33
C THR A 70 -2.92 -0.45 0.40
N GLU A 71 -4.21 -0.51 0.75
CA GLU A 71 -4.87 0.52 1.56
C GLU A 71 -4.75 0.26 3.07
N CYS A 72 -4.42 -0.95 3.49
CA CYS A 72 -4.41 -1.35 4.90
C CYS A 72 -3.01 -1.57 5.47
N TYR A 73 -2.03 -1.85 4.62
CA TYR A 73 -0.67 -2.21 5.03
C TYR A 73 0.36 -1.32 4.34
N GLU A 74 1.41 -1.00 5.06
CA GLU A 74 2.55 -0.26 4.56
C GLU A 74 3.79 -1.16 4.53
N GLY A 75 4.54 -1.10 3.42
CA GLY A 75 5.84 -1.77 3.29
C GLY A 75 6.98 -0.89 3.78
N PHE A 76 8.23 -1.39 3.76
CA PHE A 76 9.41 -0.56 4.03
C PHE A 76 9.49 0.65 3.10
N VAL A 77 9.12 0.45 1.85
CA VAL A 77 9.19 1.45 0.78
C VAL A 77 7.89 1.47 0.00
N SER A 78 7.62 2.59 -0.65
CA SER A 78 6.50 2.78 -1.57
C SER A 78 7.02 3.26 -2.93
N TYR A 79 6.11 3.48 -3.88
CA TYR A 79 6.43 4.09 -5.18
C TYR A 79 5.65 5.38 -5.35
N ASP A 80 6.32 6.39 -5.88
CA ASP A 80 5.65 7.63 -6.29
C ASP A 80 4.96 7.48 -7.67
N GLU A 81 4.34 8.58 -8.14
CA GLU A 81 3.62 8.62 -9.41
C GLU A 81 4.51 8.34 -10.63
N ASP A 82 5.82 8.58 -10.51
CA ASP A 82 6.83 8.32 -11.55
C ASP A 82 7.44 6.92 -11.43
N GLY A 83 6.99 6.11 -10.46
CA GLY A 83 7.49 4.77 -10.19
C GLY A 83 8.86 4.75 -9.49
N GLN A 84 9.26 5.86 -8.84
CA GLN A 84 10.48 5.91 -8.06
C GLN A 84 10.23 5.40 -6.65
N VAL A 85 11.22 4.68 -6.10
CA VAL A 85 11.16 4.16 -4.74
C VAL A 85 11.24 5.32 -3.74
N GLN A 86 10.31 5.35 -2.80
CA GLN A 86 10.21 6.34 -1.75
C GLN A 86 10.20 5.67 -0.37
N PRO A 87 10.66 6.35 0.70
CA PRO A 87 10.46 5.92 2.07
C PRO A 87 8.96 5.70 2.38
N ALA A 88 8.68 4.70 3.23
CA ALA A 88 7.33 4.41 3.75
C ALA A 88 7.45 4.06 5.24
N ALA A 89 7.25 2.82 5.69
CA ALA A 89 7.52 2.43 7.07
C ALA A 89 9.01 2.57 7.43
N ALA A 90 9.91 2.49 6.47
CA ALA A 90 11.30 2.90 6.67
C ALA A 90 11.49 4.38 6.36
N ASP A 91 12.18 5.11 7.26
CA ASP A 91 12.61 6.49 7.05
C ASP A 91 13.68 6.58 5.95
N HIS A 92 14.62 5.66 5.98
CA HIS A 92 15.70 5.52 4.99
C HIS A 92 16.25 4.09 5.02
N TRP A 93 17.17 3.82 4.11
CA TRP A 93 17.93 2.55 4.09
C TRP A 93 19.35 2.77 3.59
N ASP A 94 20.25 1.93 4.09
CA ASP A 94 21.62 1.82 3.62
C ASP A 94 21.80 0.61 2.73
N VAL A 95 22.72 0.70 1.78
CA VAL A 95 23.09 -0.40 0.88
C VAL A 95 24.61 -0.49 0.83
N ASN A 96 25.15 -1.69 1.00
CA ASN A 96 26.59 -1.89 0.84
C ASN A 96 27.05 -1.71 -0.63
N ASP A 97 28.36 -1.55 -0.85
CA ASP A 97 28.94 -1.27 -2.16
C ASP A 97 28.62 -2.36 -3.22
N GLU A 98 28.43 -3.61 -2.79
CA GLU A 98 28.11 -4.75 -3.61
C GLU A 98 26.61 -4.91 -3.89
N ALA A 99 25.76 -4.08 -3.28
CA ALA A 99 24.30 -4.14 -3.34
C ALA A 99 23.72 -5.52 -2.94
N THR A 100 24.37 -6.16 -1.96
CA THR A 100 23.98 -7.48 -1.43
C THR A 100 23.41 -7.42 -0.02
N GLU A 101 23.51 -6.27 0.65
CA GLU A 101 23.04 -6.04 2.00
C GLU A 101 22.30 -4.71 2.06
N TYR A 102 21.09 -4.73 2.63
CA TYR A 102 20.21 -3.58 2.78
C TYR A 102 19.82 -3.48 4.25
N THR A 103 20.08 -2.32 4.87
CA THR A 103 19.66 -2.02 6.24
C THR A 103 18.55 -0.98 6.20
N PHE A 104 17.33 -1.34 6.62
CA PHE A 104 16.19 -0.43 6.68
C PHE A 104 16.03 0.12 8.10
N TYR A 105 15.81 1.42 8.22
CA TYR A 105 15.60 2.11 9.50
C TYR A 105 14.12 2.49 9.60
N ILE A 106 13.40 1.84 10.52
CA ILE A 106 11.96 2.07 10.72
C ILE A 106 11.76 3.46 11.32
N ARG A 107 10.74 4.18 10.89
CA ARG A 107 10.39 5.50 11.45
C ARG A 107 10.00 5.36 12.93
N ASP A 108 10.42 6.32 13.75
CA ASP A 108 10.11 6.36 15.18
C ASP A 108 8.61 6.55 15.48
N ASP A 109 7.84 7.09 14.52
CA ASP A 109 6.41 7.37 14.64
C ASP A 109 5.52 6.29 14.01
N GLU A 110 6.11 5.20 13.49
CA GLU A 110 5.35 4.12 12.86
C GLU A 110 4.51 3.35 13.88
N LYS A 111 3.21 3.20 13.58
CA LYS A 111 2.23 2.60 14.51
C LYS A 111 1.31 1.63 13.82
N TRP A 112 0.96 0.59 14.55
CA TRP A 112 -0.19 -0.23 14.22
C TRP A 112 -1.50 0.56 14.42
N SER A 113 -2.58 0.08 13.81
CA SER A 113 -3.91 0.69 13.92
C SER A 113 -4.48 0.73 15.35
N ASP A 114 -3.96 -0.07 16.25
CA ASP A 114 -4.30 -0.05 17.68
C ASP A 114 -3.44 0.93 18.51
N GLY A 115 -2.47 1.59 17.87
CA GLY A 115 -1.58 2.57 18.46
C GLY A 115 -0.29 2.00 19.05
N SER A 116 -0.06 0.69 18.97
CA SER A 116 1.21 0.08 19.36
C SER A 116 2.32 0.42 18.37
N ASP A 117 3.58 0.34 18.80
CA ASP A 117 4.74 0.62 17.95
C ASP A 117 4.95 -0.51 16.95
N VAL A 118 5.27 -0.14 15.70
CA VAL A 118 5.83 -1.07 14.71
C VAL A 118 7.34 -1.19 14.94
N THR A 119 7.83 -2.43 14.94
CA THR A 119 9.23 -2.73 15.24
C THR A 119 9.87 -3.63 14.19
N SER A 120 11.20 -3.75 14.20
CA SER A 120 11.92 -4.68 13.31
C SER A 120 11.47 -6.14 13.52
N ALA A 121 11.04 -6.51 14.73
CA ALA A 121 10.51 -7.84 15.03
C ALA A 121 9.21 -8.15 14.27
N ASP A 122 8.39 -7.16 13.96
CA ASP A 122 7.16 -7.35 13.17
C ASP A 122 7.48 -7.72 11.73
N PHE A 123 8.47 -7.07 11.14
CA PHE A 123 8.97 -7.41 9.80
C PHE A 123 9.64 -8.78 9.77
N GLU A 124 10.46 -9.10 10.76
CA GLU A 124 11.06 -10.43 10.90
C GLU A 124 9.98 -11.52 11.00
N ASN A 125 8.97 -11.32 11.83
CA ASN A 125 7.85 -12.25 11.98
C ASN A 125 7.05 -12.40 10.69
N THR A 126 6.87 -11.33 9.92
CA THR A 126 6.23 -11.37 8.60
C THR A 126 7.03 -12.27 7.65
N MET A 127 8.35 -12.14 7.62
CA MET A 127 9.21 -12.97 6.77
C MET A 127 9.24 -14.42 7.22
N LYS A 128 9.31 -14.69 8.54
CA LYS A 128 9.18 -16.05 9.10
C LYS A 128 7.88 -16.71 8.67
N ARG A 129 6.80 -15.96 8.71
CA ARG A 129 5.47 -16.43 8.35
C ARG A 129 5.35 -16.70 6.84
N ALA A 130 5.86 -15.80 6.00
CA ALA A 130 5.85 -15.95 4.55
C ALA A 130 6.71 -17.14 4.09
N LEU A 131 7.85 -17.40 4.75
CA LEU A 131 8.75 -18.52 4.44
C LEU A 131 8.35 -19.84 5.10
N ASN A 132 7.28 -19.88 5.89
CA ASN A 132 6.76 -21.13 6.43
C ASN A 132 5.91 -21.86 5.36
N PRO A 133 6.30 -23.06 4.91
CA PRO A 133 5.58 -23.79 3.87
C PRO A 133 4.14 -24.14 4.26
N ASP A 134 3.85 -24.26 5.56
CA ASP A 134 2.51 -24.57 6.06
C ASP A 134 1.52 -23.41 5.85
N ASN A 135 1.99 -22.17 5.64
CA ASN A 135 1.12 -21.03 5.36
C ASN A 135 0.67 -20.95 3.89
N GLY A 136 1.31 -21.68 2.99
CA GLY A 136 0.91 -21.72 1.58
C GLY A 136 1.00 -20.37 0.86
N SER A 137 2.01 -19.53 1.21
CA SER A 137 2.23 -18.23 0.60
C SER A 137 2.41 -18.33 -0.92
N TRP A 138 1.54 -17.69 -1.70
CA TRP A 138 1.52 -17.80 -3.16
C TRP A 138 2.70 -17.14 -3.86
N TYR A 139 3.19 -16.04 -3.31
CA TYR A 139 4.27 -15.23 -3.92
C TYR A 139 5.58 -15.34 -3.14
N VAL A 140 5.77 -16.42 -2.39
CA VAL A 140 6.98 -16.64 -1.60
C VAL A 140 8.25 -16.68 -2.45
N ASP A 141 8.15 -17.05 -3.71
CA ASP A 141 9.28 -17.10 -4.66
C ASP A 141 9.95 -15.73 -4.87
N PHE A 142 9.23 -14.62 -4.70
CA PHE A 142 9.85 -13.29 -4.69
C PHE A 142 10.85 -13.09 -3.54
N LEU A 143 10.69 -13.83 -2.44
CA LEU A 143 11.62 -13.77 -1.31
C LEU A 143 12.87 -14.65 -1.53
N PHE A 144 12.92 -15.50 -2.55
CA PHE A 144 14.05 -16.41 -2.79
C PHE A 144 15.33 -15.71 -3.23
N ILE A 145 15.26 -14.41 -3.53
CA ILE A 145 16.43 -13.56 -3.68
C ILE A 145 17.22 -13.40 -2.38
N ILE A 146 16.57 -13.56 -1.22
CA ILE A 146 17.19 -13.46 0.10
C ILE A 146 18.00 -14.74 0.36
N LYS A 147 19.18 -14.56 0.91
CA LYS A 147 20.09 -15.67 1.24
C LYS A 147 19.35 -16.76 2.03
N ASN A 148 19.42 -18.01 1.57
CA ASN A 148 18.82 -19.21 2.16
C ASN A 148 17.27 -19.22 2.28
N ALA A 149 16.54 -18.19 1.83
CA ALA A 149 15.08 -18.16 1.93
C ALA A 149 14.41 -19.37 1.26
N GLN A 150 14.85 -19.73 0.04
CA GLN A 150 14.33 -20.93 -0.64
C GLN A 150 14.62 -22.23 0.12
N LYS A 151 15.81 -22.36 0.73
CA LYS A 151 16.15 -23.54 1.53
C LYS A 151 15.29 -23.64 2.78
N CYS A 152 15.07 -22.52 3.46
CA CYS A 152 14.20 -22.45 4.62
C CYS A 152 12.77 -22.85 4.26
N PHE A 153 12.23 -22.31 3.19
CA PHE A 153 10.91 -22.68 2.69
C PHE A 153 10.78 -24.17 2.34
N ASN A 154 11.84 -24.78 1.83
CA ASN A 154 11.90 -26.22 1.53
C ASN A 154 12.13 -27.09 2.78
N GLY A 155 12.34 -26.51 3.96
CA GLY A 155 12.66 -27.24 5.20
C GLY A 155 14.09 -27.77 5.25
N GLU A 156 15.00 -27.21 4.44
CA GLU A 156 16.40 -27.62 4.34
C GLU A 156 17.32 -26.88 5.32
N CYS A 157 16.84 -25.80 5.95
CA CYS A 157 17.53 -25.04 7.02
C CYS A 157 16.52 -24.31 7.90
N ASP A 158 16.98 -23.84 9.07
CA ASP A 158 16.17 -23.03 9.98
C ASP A 158 16.10 -21.57 9.50
N PHE A 159 15.07 -20.83 9.99
CA PHE A 159 14.94 -19.39 9.68
C PHE A 159 16.17 -18.56 10.11
N SER A 160 16.85 -18.97 11.18
CA SER A 160 18.08 -18.32 11.64
C SER A 160 19.24 -18.34 10.63
N ASP A 161 19.17 -19.20 9.62
CA ASP A 161 20.15 -19.26 8.52
C ASP A 161 19.79 -18.35 7.35
N VAL A 162 18.58 -17.78 7.37
CA VAL A 162 18.09 -16.84 6.33
C VAL A 162 18.80 -15.49 6.52
N GLY A 163 19.11 -14.82 5.43
CA GLY A 163 19.79 -13.53 5.45
C GLY A 163 18.88 -12.36 5.89
N ILE A 164 18.20 -12.51 7.02
CA ILE A 164 17.34 -11.49 7.65
C ILE A 164 17.75 -11.41 9.13
N GLU A 165 17.99 -10.20 9.60
CA GLU A 165 18.40 -9.94 10.98
C GLU A 165 17.72 -8.66 11.49
N CYS A 166 17.19 -8.71 12.72
CA CYS A 166 16.73 -7.53 13.46
C CYS A 166 17.86 -7.00 14.33
N ILE A 167 18.20 -5.72 14.17
CA ILE A 167 19.25 -5.02 14.91
C ILE A 167 18.66 -3.84 15.68
#